data_098d9c2393be28074979530ef13c3b05
#
_entry.id   098d9c2393be28074979530ef13c3b05
#
_cell.length_a   1.000
_cell.length_b   1.000
_cell.length_c   1.000
_cell.angle_alpha   90.00
_cell.angle_beta   90.00
_cell.angle_gamma   90.00
#
_symmetry.space_group_name_H-M   'P 1'
#
loop_
_entity.id
_entity.type
_entity.pdbx_description
1 polymer ?
#
loop_
_entity_poly.entity_id
_entity_poly.type
_entity_poly.pdbx_seq_one_letter_code
_entity_poly.pdbx_strand_id
1 'polypeptide(L)'
;GALVALSEGTGFAEGEFAQLEKAVLVTNTIRKATIDLATGEITPSGDVPTTGIVPYKKGGEFRAVVVPQTVAASTPLFSITVDGTPYVFRKTEPFAYTGGKLHKFTIEISKKSESGLEFKLLGESITAWETDNISHDATAREYIIIDCPEAGTLKECIAAAGKDYTKVKNLKVTGTIDARDFYMMRDEMTELQSI
;
A
#
# COMPACT_ATOMS: atom_id res chain seq x y z
N GLY A 1 8.70 -1.91 -9.41
CA GLY A 1 7.27 -1.83 -9.75
C GLY A 1 6.91 -0.48 -10.36
N ALA A 2 5.74 -0.37 -10.92
CA ALA A 2 5.16 0.89 -11.35
C ALA A 2 4.08 1.30 -10.32
N LEU A 3 4.00 2.59 -10.01
CA LEU A 3 2.99 3.15 -9.12
C LEU A 3 1.92 3.87 -9.94
N VAL A 4 0.67 3.56 -9.69
CA VAL A 4 -0.48 4.26 -10.27
C VAL A 4 -1.15 5.05 -9.17
N ALA A 5 -1.32 6.35 -9.37
CA ALA A 5 -2.04 7.22 -8.46
C ALA A 5 -3.27 7.80 -9.18
N LEU A 6 -4.41 7.67 -8.54
CA LEU A 6 -5.68 8.23 -8.95
C LEU A 6 -6.12 9.18 -7.83
N SER A 7 -6.29 10.46 -8.13
CA SER A 7 -6.74 11.45 -7.14
C SER A 7 -8.24 11.73 -7.32
N GLU A 8 -8.95 11.90 -6.21
CA GLU A 8 -10.32 12.39 -6.23
C GLU A 8 -10.38 13.83 -6.74
N GLY A 9 -11.29 14.10 -7.66
CA GLY A 9 -11.62 15.44 -8.06
C GLY A 9 -12.49 16.14 -7.01
N THR A 10 -12.31 17.43 -6.84
CA THR A 10 -13.23 18.29 -6.07
C THR A 10 -14.27 18.85 -7.02
N GLY A 11 -15.53 18.50 -6.89
CA GLY A 11 -16.55 19.03 -7.80
C GLY A 11 -17.93 18.44 -7.64
N PHE A 12 -18.06 17.43 -6.79
CA PHE A 12 -19.37 16.89 -6.42
C PHE A 12 -19.82 17.47 -5.08
N ALA A 13 -21.10 17.82 -4.96
CA ALA A 13 -21.67 18.18 -3.68
C ALA A 13 -21.55 17.00 -2.71
N GLU A 14 -21.31 17.30 -1.45
CA GLU A 14 -21.19 16.30 -0.38
C GLU A 14 -22.43 15.39 -0.38
N GLY A 15 -22.22 14.09 -0.59
CA GLY A 15 -23.30 13.09 -0.65
C GLY A 15 -23.77 12.66 -2.05
N GLU A 16 -23.40 13.33 -3.14
CA GLU A 16 -23.81 12.93 -4.50
C GLU A 16 -23.14 11.64 -4.99
N PHE A 17 -21.93 11.29 -4.48
CA PHE A 17 -21.20 10.07 -4.87
C PHE A 17 -20.47 9.46 -3.67
N ALA A 18 -21.21 9.01 -2.68
CA ALA A 18 -20.69 8.48 -1.41
C ALA A 18 -19.86 7.19 -1.55
N GLN A 19 -19.80 6.55 -2.70
CA GLN A 19 -19.26 5.21 -2.88
C GLN A 19 -17.94 5.16 -3.67
N LEU A 20 -17.34 6.28 -4.04
CA LEU A 20 -16.08 6.32 -4.80
C LEU A 20 -14.92 5.66 -4.04
N GLU A 21 -14.99 5.61 -2.72
CA GLU A 21 -13.94 5.13 -1.83
C GLU A 21 -13.60 3.63 -1.96
N LYS A 22 -14.55 2.81 -2.40
CA LYS A 22 -14.39 1.35 -2.45
C LYS A 22 -14.40 0.78 -3.87
N ALA A 23 -14.38 1.63 -4.88
CA ALA A 23 -14.83 1.26 -6.20
C ALA A 23 -13.78 1.41 -7.30
N VAL A 24 -12.54 1.75 -6.96
CA VAL A 24 -11.47 1.86 -7.94
C VAL A 24 -10.67 0.57 -8.01
N LEU A 25 -10.51 0.06 -9.23
CA LEU A 25 -9.72 -1.15 -9.49
C LEU A 25 -8.73 -0.88 -10.62
N VAL A 26 -7.47 -1.27 -10.43
CA VAL A 26 -6.50 -1.36 -11.53
C VAL A 26 -6.69 -2.71 -12.20
N THR A 27 -6.99 -2.71 -13.49
CA THR A 27 -7.39 -3.91 -14.24
C THR A 27 -6.37 -4.32 -15.29
N ASN A 28 -6.51 -5.53 -15.81
CA ASN A 28 -5.67 -6.06 -16.90
C ASN A 28 -4.16 -5.99 -16.67
N THR A 29 -3.75 -6.19 -15.42
CA THR A 29 -2.34 -6.22 -15.04
C THR A 29 -1.95 -7.60 -14.53
N ILE A 30 -0.87 -8.16 -15.08
CA ILE A 30 -0.20 -9.34 -14.55
C ILE A 30 0.40 -8.96 -13.19
N ARG A 31 0.21 -9.81 -12.18
CA ARG A 31 0.61 -9.52 -10.79
C ARG A 31 1.89 -10.22 -10.35
N LYS A 32 2.36 -11.16 -11.14
CA LYS A 32 3.59 -11.92 -10.89
C LYS A 32 4.68 -11.47 -11.85
N ALA A 33 5.91 -11.53 -11.39
CA ALA A 33 7.07 -11.25 -12.22
C ALA A 33 8.25 -12.10 -11.75
N THR A 34 9.16 -12.37 -12.66
CA THR A 34 10.52 -12.82 -12.34
C THR A 34 11.45 -11.63 -12.33
N ILE A 35 12.45 -11.67 -11.47
CA ILE A 35 13.47 -10.62 -11.36
C ILE A 35 14.83 -11.25 -11.59
N ASP A 36 15.56 -10.76 -12.56
CA ASP A 36 16.98 -11.07 -12.71
C ASP A 36 17.77 -10.23 -11.71
N LEU A 37 18.35 -10.86 -10.72
CA LEU A 37 19.09 -10.17 -9.65
C LEU A 37 20.43 -9.57 -10.13
N ALA A 38 20.96 -10.05 -11.26
CA ALA A 38 22.20 -9.51 -11.81
C ALA A 38 21.96 -8.20 -12.58
N THR A 39 20.85 -8.10 -13.30
CA THR A 39 20.52 -6.95 -14.13
C THR A 39 19.45 -6.04 -13.53
N GLY A 40 18.67 -6.53 -12.57
CA GLY A 40 17.49 -5.85 -12.03
C GLY A 40 16.29 -5.88 -13.00
N GLU A 41 16.36 -6.64 -14.09
CA GLU A 41 15.27 -6.75 -15.05
C GLU A 41 14.06 -7.45 -14.43
N ILE A 42 12.87 -6.87 -14.68
CA ILE A 42 11.59 -7.39 -14.20
C ILE A 42 10.77 -7.84 -15.40
N THR A 43 10.51 -9.14 -15.47
CA THR A 43 9.71 -9.74 -16.55
C THR A 43 8.35 -10.20 -15.99
N PRO A 44 7.21 -9.66 -16.48
CA PRO A 44 5.89 -10.15 -16.11
C PRO A 44 5.73 -11.64 -16.38
N SER A 45 5.09 -12.37 -15.48
CA SER A 45 4.90 -13.82 -15.61
C SER A 45 3.50 -14.24 -15.19
N GLY A 46 2.92 -15.21 -15.93
CA GLY A 46 1.59 -15.74 -15.70
C GLY A 46 0.49 -14.95 -16.43
N ASP A 47 -0.75 -15.29 -16.11
CA ASP A 47 -1.93 -14.74 -16.76
C ASP A 47 -2.43 -13.47 -16.07
N VAL A 48 -3.20 -12.68 -16.81
CA VAL A 48 -3.95 -11.55 -16.24
C VAL A 48 -5.06 -12.10 -15.35
N PRO A 49 -5.08 -11.76 -14.05
CA PRO A 49 -6.14 -12.22 -13.17
C PRO A 49 -7.51 -11.65 -13.57
N THR A 50 -8.56 -12.40 -13.30
CA THR A 50 -9.96 -11.96 -13.52
C THR A 50 -10.38 -10.81 -12.61
N THR A 51 -9.69 -10.64 -11.47
CA THR A 51 -9.97 -9.59 -10.48
C THR A 51 -8.96 -8.47 -10.59
N GLY A 52 -9.42 -7.22 -10.51
CA GLY A 52 -8.54 -6.06 -10.48
C GLY A 52 -7.74 -5.92 -9.16
N ILE A 53 -6.75 -5.06 -9.15
CA ILE A 53 -6.02 -4.66 -7.94
C ILE A 53 -6.80 -3.54 -7.28
N VAL A 54 -7.17 -3.72 -6.01
CA VAL A 54 -7.76 -2.65 -5.20
C VAL A 54 -6.64 -1.71 -4.76
N PRO A 55 -6.64 -0.43 -5.18
CA PRO A 55 -5.64 0.53 -4.77
C PRO A 55 -5.84 0.95 -3.31
N TYR A 56 -4.77 1.34 -2.66
CA TYR A 56 -4.81 1.96 -1.34
C TYR A 56 -5.18 3.44 -1.47
N LYS A 57 -6.20 3.87 -0.72
CA LYS A 57 -6.61 5.28 -0.65
C LYS A 57 -5.82 5.99 0.45
N LYS A 58 -5.18 7.12 0.09
CA LYS A 58 -4.53 8.03 1.04
C LYS A 58 -4.83 9.47 0.66
N GLY A 59 -5.56 10.18 1.51
CA GLY A 59 -6.10 11.51 1.16
C GLY A 59 -7.05 11.41 -0.03
N GLY A 60 -6.91 12.29 -1.01
CA GLY A 60 -7.67 12.28 -2.26
C GLY A 60 -7.04 11.45 -3.39
N GLU A 61 -6.14 10.52 -3.10
CA GLU A 61 -5.42 9.73 -4.12
C GLU A 61 -5.60 8.22 -3.89
N PHE A 62 -5.76 7.49 -4.98
CA PHE A 62 -5.75 6.02 -5.01
C PHE A 62 -4.40 5.55 -5.56
N ARG A 63 -3.69 4.71 -4.83
CA ARG A 63 -2.33 4.27 -5.17
C ARG A 63 -2.24 2.75 -5.25
N ALA A 64 -1.62 2.24 -6.32
CA ALA A 64 -1.34 0.81 -6.47
C ALA A 64 0.08 0.61 -7.00
N VAL A 65 0.72 -0.46 -6.55
CA VAL A 65 1.99 -0.94 -7.11
C VAL A 65 1.66 -2.03 -8.12
N VAL A 66 2.14 -1.86 -9.34
CA VAL A 66 1.93 -2.82 -10.43
C VAL A 66 3.26 -3.31 -11.00
N VAL A 67 3.25 -4.49 -11.58
CA VAL A 67 4.40 -5.02 -12.32
C VAL A 67 4.60 -4.18 -13.59
N PRO A 68 5.84 -3.76 -13.95
CA PRO A 68 6.11 -3.10 -15.22
C PRO A 68 5.67 -3.99 -16.38
N GLN A 69 4.79 -3.47 -17.23
CA GLN A 69 4.19 -4.20 -18.34
C GLN A 69 3.47 -3.27 -19.30
N THR A 70 3.19 -3.74 -20.50
CA THR A 70 2.39 -2.99 -21.49
C THR A 70 0.97 -3.55 -21.52
N VAL A 71 0.00 -2.67 -21.37
CA VAL A 71 -1.43 -2.97 -21.58
C VAL A 71 -1.80 -2.56 -23.00
N ALA A 72 -2.46 -3.46 -23.72
CA ALA A 72 -2.83 -3.23 -25.11
C ALA A 72 -3.82 -2.05 -25.26
N ALA A 73 -3.81 -1.45 -26.44
CA ALA A 73 -4.77 -0.40 -26.79
C ALA A 73 -6.22 -0.85 -26.56
N SER A 74 -7.07 0.09 -26.19
CA SER A 74 -8.50 -0.12 -25.92
C SER A 74 -8.83 -1.12 -24.79
N THR A 75 -7.82 -1.61 -24.10
CA THR A 75 -8.00 -2.48 -22.93
C THR A 75 -8.22 -1.64 -21.67
N PRO A 76 -9.14 -2.02 -20.77
CA PRO A 76 -9.34 -1.32 -19.50
C PRO A 76 -8.05 -1.22 -18.68
N LEU A 77 -7.66 0.00 -18.29
CA LEU A 77 -6.54 0.24 -17.37
C LEU A 77 -7.01 0.26 -15.91
N PHE A 78 -8.11 0.93 -15.68
CA PHE A 78 -8.76 0.95 -14.37
C PHE A 78 -10.27 1.11 -14.53
N SER A 79 -10.99 0.71 -13.50
CA SER A 79 -12.42 0.88 -13.40
C SER A 79 -12.77 1.63 -12.12
N ILE A 80 -13.83 2.42 -12.19
CA ILE A 80 -14.39 3.17 -11.07
C ILE A 80 -15.87 2.83 -11.02
N THR A 81 -16.37 2.48 -9.84
CA THR A 81 -17.80 2.26 -9.64
C THR A 81 -18.40 3.47 -8.95
N VAL A 82 -19.41 4.06 -9.54
CA VAL A 82 -20.19 5.18 -9.00
C VAL A 82 -21.64 4.76 -8.94
N ASP A 83 -22.27 4.86 -7.77
CA ASP A 83 -23.66 4.41 -7.54
C ASP A 83 -23.95 3.00 -8.07
N GLY A 84 -23.04 2.07 -7.82
CA GLY A 84 -23.15 0.68 -8.27
C GLY A 84 -22.89 0.45 -9.77
N THR A 85 -22.67 1.51 -10.55
CA THR A 85 -22.40 1.42 -11.99
C THR A 85 -20.88 1.47 -12.25
N PRO A 86 -20.29 0.44 -12.88
CA PRO A 86 -18.87 0.44 -13.23
C PRO A 86 -18.60 1.28 -14.47
N TYR A 87 -17.63 2.17 -14.37
CA TYR A 87 -17.08 2.95 -15.47
C TYR A 87 -15.63 2.53 -15.70
N VAL A 88 -15.23 2.43 -16.96
CA VAL A 88 -13.93 1.85 -17.33
C VAL A 88 -13.13 2.86 -18.12
N PHE A 89 -11.91 3.11 -17.66
CA PHE A 89 -10.98 3.95 -18.40
C PHE A 89 -10.08 3.10 -19.30
N ARG A 90 -9.98 3.53 -20.57
CA ARG A 90 -9.13 2.91 -21.61
C ARG A 90 -8.32 3.98 -22.31
N LYS A 91 -7.14 3.59 -22.80
CA LYS A 91 -6.40 4.42 -23.76
C LYS A 91 -6.57 3.85 -25.16
N THR A 92 -6.57 4.72 -26.15
CA THR A 92 -6.64 4.33 -27.56
C THR A 92 -5.35 3.70 -28.06
N GLU A 93 -4.23 4.05 -27.42
CA GLU A 93 -2.90 3.53 -27.69
C GLU A 93 -2.44 2.57 -26.59
N PRO A 94 -1.50 1.66 -26.87
CA PRO A 94 -0.91 0.83 -25.83
C PRO A 94 -0.28 1.67 -24.72
N PHE A 95 -0.42 1.22 -23.48
CA PHE A 95 0.10 1.94 -22.33
C PHE A 95 1.13 1.10 -21.56
N ALA A 96 2.34 1.64 -21.39
CA ALA A 96 3.41 0.97 -20.68
C ALA A 96 3.52 1.47 -19.23
N TYR A 97 3.30 0.57 -18.27
CA TYR A 97 3.69 0.78 -16.88
C TYR A 97 5.21 0.57 -16.76
N THR A 98 5.96 1.67 -16.75
CA THR A 98 7.42 1.64 -16.72
C THR A 98 7.94 1.42 -15.30
N GLY A 99 8.90 0.52 -15.12
CA GLY A 99 9.56 0.28 -13.85
C GLY A 99 10.26 1.52 -13.28
N GLY A 100 10.22 1.73 -11.97
CA GLY A 100 10.82 2.88 -11.30
C GLY A 100 10.15 4.22 -11.61
N LYS A 101 8.95 4.22 -12.17
CA LYS A 101 8.19 5.42 -12.52
C LYS A 101 6.89 5.50 -11.73
N LEU A 102 6.49 6.72 -11.42
CA LEU A 102 5.16 7.07 -10.95
C LEU A 102 4.31 7.50 -12.14
N HIS A 103 3.26 6.74 -12.42
CA HIS A 103 2.25 7.06 -13.42
C HIS A 103 1.04 7.69 -12.72
N LYS A 104 0.81 8.97 -12.93
CA LYS A 104 -0.32 9.70 -12.33
C LYS A 104 -1.34 10.04 -13.41
N PHE A 105 -2.58 9.63 -13.19
CA PHE A 105 -3.73 9.99 -14.00
C PHE A 105 -4.62 10.96 -13.23
N THR A 106 -4.98 12.06 -13.84
CA THR A 106 -5.96 13.00 -13.30
C THR A 106 -7.22 12.89 -14.16
N ILE A 107 -8.32 12.50 -13.54
CA ILE A 107 -9.58 12.22 -14.22
C ILE A 107 -10.65 13.13 -13.65
N GLU A 108 -11.32 13.84 -14.53
CA GLU A 108 -12.54 14.56 -14.21
C GLU A 108 -13.75 13.62 -14.39
N ILE A 109 -14.58 13.55 -13.40
CA ILE A 109 -15.87 12.87 -13.45
C ILE A 109 -16.92 13.97 -13.41
N SER A 110 -17.70 14.11 -14.47
CA SER A 110 -18.76 15.11 -14.57
C SER A 110 -20.10 14.46 -14.88
N LYS A 111 -21.17 15.10 -14.46
CA LYS A 111 -22.53 14.65 -14.75
C LYS A 111 -22.90 15.12 -16.16
N LYS A 112 -23.15 14.19 -17.06
CA LYS A 112 -23.66 14.52 -18.38
C LYS A 112 -25.17 14.47 -18.29
N SER A 113 -25.87 15.65 -18.30
CA SER A 113 -27.35 15.83 -18.21
C SER A 113 -28.13 14.52 -18.15
N GLU A 114 -29.11 14.37 -17.38
CA GLU A 114 -30.10 13.27 -17.18
C GLU A 114 -29.69 11.78 -17.40
N SER A 115 -28.58 11.44 -18.09
CA SER A 115 -28.32 10.07 -18.54
C SER A 115 -26.94 9.49 -18.26
N GLY A 116 -26.15 10.00 -17.28
CA GLY A 116 -24.91 9.33 -16.91
C GLY A 116 -23.74 10.24 -16.53
N LEU A 117 -22.61 9.62 -16.29
CA LEU A 117 -21.35 10.30 -15.98
C LEU A 117 -20.45 10.33 -17.21
N GLU A 118 -19.73 11.41 -17.37
CA GLU A 118 -18.67 11.56 -18.33
C GLU A 118 -17.31 11.54 -17.61
N PHE A 119 -16.38 10.74 -18.14
CA PHE A 119 -15.02 10.64 -17.63
C PHE A 119 -14.07 11.29 -18.62
N LYS A 120 -13.36 12.30 -18.16
CA LYS A 120 -12.38 12.99 -18.97
C LYS A 120 -11.00 12.88 -18.32
N LEU A 121 -10.02 12.43 -19.09
CA LEU A 121 -8.64 12.50 -18.69
C LEU A 121 -8.18 13.96 -18.77
N LEU A 122 -7.91 14.60 -17.64
CA LEU A 122 -7.39 15.97 -17.59
C LEU A 122 -5.88 16.02 -17.79
N GLY A 123 -5.18 14.96 -17.38
CA GLY A 123 -3.74 14.91 -17.52
C GLY A 123 -3.16 13.55 -17.16
N GLU A 124 -2.01 13.30 -17.73
CA GLU A 124 -1.16 12.16 -17.43
C GLU A 124 0.25 12.67 -17.21
N SER A 125 0.90 12.24 -16.16
CA SER A 125 2.31 12.51 -15.94
C SER A 125 3.05 11.24 -15.58
N ILE A 126 4.26 11.11 -16.13
CA ILE A 126 5.19 10.02 -15.82
C ILE A 126 6.44 10.68 -15.27
N THR A 127 6.67 10.55 -13.98
CA THR A 127 7.84 11.09 -13.30
C THR A 127 8.75 9.95 -12.84
N ALA A 128 10.03 10.23 -12.68
CA ALA A 128 10.89 9.33 -11.94
C ALA A 128 10.30 9.16 -10.54
N TRP A 129 10.39 7.95 -10.00
CA TRP A 129 10.10 7.74 -8.59
C TRP A 129 11.12 8.57 -7.82
N GLU A 130 10.70 9.67 -7.23
CA GLU A 130 11.56 10.40 -6.33
C GLU A 130 11.90 9.48 -5.18
N THR A 131 13.18 9.18 -5.03
CA THR A 131 13.67 8.63 -3.78
C THR A 131 13.33 9.68 -2.73
N ASP A 132 12.45 9.30 -1.83
CA ASP A 132 12.24 10.08 -0.62
C ASP A 132 13.60 10.17 0.06
N ASN A 133 14.21 11.37 0.02
CA ASN A 133 15.44 11.66 0.74
C ASN A 133 15.24 11.74 2.26
N ILE A 134 14.03 11.48 2.73
CA ILE A 134 13.80 11.14 4.11
C ILE A 134 14.44 9.75 4.26
N SER A 135 15.58 9.71 4.92
CA SER A 135 16.17 8.48 5.43
C SER A 135 15.10 7.80 6.28
N HIS A 136 14.29 6.98 5.64
CA HIS A 136 13.59 5.93 6.34
C HIS A 136 14.69 4.96 6.71
N ASP A 137 15.38 5.26 7.81
CA ASP A 137 16.13 4.26 8.51
C ASP A 137 15.14 3.12 8.79
N ALA A 138 15.04 2.22 7.82
CA ALA A 138 14.69 0.85 8.07
C ALA A 138 15.89 0.24 8.80
N THR A 139 16.25 0.81 9.93
CA THR A 139 16.89 0.07 10.97
C THR A 139 15.91 -1.04 11.25
N ALA A 140 16.26 -2.23 10.78
CA ALA A 140 15.59 -3.45 11.19
C ALA A 140 15.43 -3.28 12.70
N ARG A 141 14.19 -3.14 13.19
CA ARG A 141 13.98 -2.96 14.63
C ARG A 141 14.58 -4.18 15.26
N GLU A 142 15.73 -4.01 15.88
CA GLU A 142 16.40 -5.11 16.56
C GLU A 142 15.54 -5.45 17.77
N TYR A 143 14.82 -6.55 17.67
CA TYR A 143 14.02 -7.07 18.78
C TYR A 143 14.93 -7.87 19.71
N ILE A 144 14.88 -7.56 20.98
CA ILE A 144 15.41 -8.45 22.00
C ILE A 144 14.38 -9.58 22.17
N ILE A 145 14.81 -10.81 21.89
CA ILE A 145 13.97 -12.00 22.02
C ILE A 145 14.22 -12.59 23.40
N ILE A 146 13.18 -12.68 24.20
CA ILE A 146 13.23 -13.23 25.57
C ILE A 146 12.30 -14.42 25.65
N ASP A 147 12.82 -15.55 26.05
CA ASP A 147 12.02 -16.73 26.41
C ASP A 147 11.65 -16.64 27.91
N CYS A 148 10.34 -16.63 28.17
CA CYS A 148 9.78 -16.50 29.53
C CYS A 148 8.95 -17.76 29.83
N PRO A 149 9.54 -18.80 30.42
CA PRO A 149 8.86 -20.06 30.63
C PRO A 149 7.79 -19.99 31.71
N GLU A 150 7.86 -19.03 32.64
CA GLU A 150 6.95 -18.84 33.75
C GLU A 150 6.31 -17.45 33.73
N ALA A 151 5.00 -17.39 33.82
CA ALA A 151 4.23 -16.14 33.87
C ALA A 151 4.58 -15.28 35.06
N GLY A 152 4.73 -13.98 34.88
CA GLY A 152 5.07 -13.00 35.92
C GLY A 152 6.57 -12.91 36.20
N THR A 153 7.43 -13.50 35.38
CA THR A 153 8.89 -13.49 35.56
C THR A 153 9.64 -12.80 34.42
N LEU A 154 8.98 -12.00 33.62
CA LEU A 154 9.58 -11.35 32.46
C LEU A 154 10.79 -10.47 32.82
N LYS A 155 10.72 -9.78 33.95
CA LYS A 155 11.80 -8.93 34.45
C LYS A 155 13.09 -9.72 34.71
N GLU A 156 12.92 -10.86 35.39
CA GLU A 156 14.00 -11.79 35.70
C GLU A 156 14.56 -12.43 34.42
N CYS A 157 13.70 -12.78 33.47
CA CYS A 157 14.10 -13.34 32.19
C CYS A 157 14.95 -12.35 31.38
N ILE A 158 14.56 -11.07 31.34
CA ILE A 158 15.32 -10.01 30.68
C ILE A 158 16.69 -9.83 31.38
N ALA A 159 16.71 -9.80 32.71
CA ALA A 159 17.95 -9.67 33.47
C ALA A 159 18.86 -10.88 33.28
N ALA A 160 18.31 -12.11 33.24
CA ALA A 160 19.07 -13.33 32.98
C ALA A 160 19.71 -13.34 31.57
N ALA A 161 19.07 -12.69 30.59
CA ALA A 161 19.61 -12.46 29.25
C ALA A 161 20.70 -11.35 29.21
N GLY A 162 21.08 -10.79 30.36
CA GLY A 162 22.07 -9.73 30.48
C GLY A 162 21.63 -8.38 29.94
N LYS A 163 20.32 -8.15 29.89
CA LYS A 163 19.73 -6.91 29.38
C LYS A 163 19.14 -6.07 30.52
N ASP A 164 19.22 -4.75 30.35
CA ASP A 164 18.55 -3.80 31.21
C ASP A 164 17.16 -3.53 30.65
N TYR A 165 16.11 -3.98 31.35
CA TYR A 165 14.73 -3.86 30.90
C TYR A 165 14.30 -2.40 30.69
N THR A 166 14.90 -1.43 31.40
CA THR A 166 14.58 0.00 31.25
C THR A 166 15.07 0.57 29.91
N LYS A 167 16.00 -0.12 29.24
CA LYS A 167 16.61 0.29 27.97
C LYS A 167 16.09 -0.48 26.76
N VAL A 168 15.22 -1.44 26.99
CA VAL A 168 14.63 -2.24 25.90
C VAL A 168 13.62 -1.41 25.13
N LYS A 169 13.88 -1.25 23.81
CA LYS A 169 12.99 -0.52 22.92
C LYS A 169 12.01 -1.42 22.17
N ASN A 170 12.48 -2.58 21.71
CA ASN A 170 11.66 -3.54 21.00
C ASN A 170 11.86 -4.91 21.63
N LEU A 171 10.77 -5.51 22.07
CA LEU A 171 10.75 -6.78 22.78
C LEU A 171 9.93 -7.80 22.04
N LYS A 172 10.43 -9.02 21.91
CA LYS A 172 9.64 -10.17 21.52
C LYS A 172 9.72 -11.20 22.63
N VAL A 173 8.59 -11.54 23.20
CA VAL A 173 8.50 -12.56 24.25
C VAL A 173 8.00 -13.87 23.66
N THR A 174 8.66 -14.96 24.00
CA THR A 174 8.19 -16.33 23.78
C THR A 174 7.92 -16.97 25.14
N GLY A 175 7.09 -18.00 25.16
CA GLY A 175 6.68 -18.65 26.42
C GLY A 175 5.38 -18.10 27.01
N THR A 176 5.33 -17.91 28.32
CA THR A 176 4.09 -17.55 29.02
C THR A 176 4.25 -16.22 29.76
N ILE A 177 3.29 -15.31 29.57
CA ILE A 177 3.20 -14.03 30.28
C ILE A 177 1.80 -13.84 30.86
N ASP A 178 1.70 -13.02 31.89
CA ASP A 178 0.41 -12.67 32.53
C ASP A 178 0.30 -11.16 32.82
N ALA A 179 -0.74 -10.78 33.57
CA ALA A 179 -1.01 -9.39 33.90
C ALA A 179 0.16 -8.69 34.63
N ARG A 180 0.95 -9.42 35.41
CA ARG A 180 2.11 -8.87 36.15
C ARG A 180 3.19 -8.41 35.17
N ASP A 181 3.44 -9.20 34.15
CA ASP A 181 4.42 -8.88 33.09
C ASP A 181 3.96 -7.65 32.28
N PHE A 182 2.65 -7.54 31.97
CA PHE A 182 2.09 -6.36 31.30
C PHE A 182 2.19 -5.10 32.17
N TYR A 183 1.96 -5.21 33.47
CA TYR A 183 2.18 -4.07 34.37
C TYR A 183 3.64 -3.64 34.40
N MET A 184 4.57 -4.58 34.48
CA MET A 184 6.00 -4.28 34.43
C MET A 184 6.39 -3.60 33.10
N MET A 185 5.93 -4.11 31.98
CA MET A 185 6.17 -3.48 30.67
C MET A 185 5.62 -2.06 30.61
N ARG A 186 4.41 -1.82 31.11
CA ARG A 186 3.77 -0.51 31.12
C ARG A 186 4.45 0.48 32.05
N ASP A 187 4.79 0.05 33.27
CA ASP A 187 5.17 0.96 34.34
C ASP A 187 6.68 1.12 34.49
N GLU A 188 7.47 0.10 34.12
CA GLU A 188 8.92 0.08 34.34
C GLU A 188 9.73 0.11 33.04
N MET A 189 9.20 -0.33 31.90
CA MET A 189 9.93 -0.31 30.62
C MET A 189 9.66 0.99 29.84
N THR A 190 10.20 2.09 30.34
CA THR A 190 9.90 3.46 29.85
C THR A 190 10.34 3.75 28.42
N GLU A 191 11.28 2.97 27.87
CA GLU A 191 11.76 3.11 26.49
C GLU A 191 11.07 2.13 25.51
N LEU A 192 10.15 1.27 25.99
CA LEU A 192 9.51 0.26 25.17
C LEU A 192 8.60 0.89 24.09
N GLN A 193 8.85 0.55 22.85
CA GLN A 193 8.15 1.08 21.68
C GLN A 193 7.30 0.03 20.95
N SER A 194 7.71 -1.25 21.02
CA SER A 194 6.98 -2.36 20.41
C SER A 194 7.22 -3.68 21.14
N ILE A 195 6.19 -4.53 21.10
CA ILE A 195 6.15 -5.89 21.64
C ILE A 195 5.76 -6.84 20.51
#